data_21dc58f465764a68318c7c34d9549d3e
#
_entry.id   21dc58f465764a68318c7c34d9549d3e
#
_cell.length_a   1.000
_cell.length_b   1.000
_cell.length_c   1.000
_cell.angle_alpha   90.00
_cell.angle_beta   90.00
_cell.angle_gamma   90.00
#
_symmetry.space_group_name_H-M   'P 1'
#
loop_
_entity.id
_entity.type
_entity.pdbx_description
1 polymer ?
#
loop_
_entity_poly.entity_id
_entity_poly.type
_entity_poly.pdbx_seq_one_letter_code
_entity_poly.pdbx_strand_id
1 'polypeptide(L)'
;MANSAALEGINGLREIRRSPASHLASALEAGSVQGKVVLAEGPFQTMAGVRVDPKSEEGARIAAATGGLPARCGEVGGADGVSVLWLGPSEFLVVAPEKAHDSLGGNLIGSLTEALGDAPGQVVDLSANRTTFELSGPRARAVLEKGCAVDLHPRSFTPGTALNTEVGNIPVVLQKTGEESFRLFPRASFADFLGRWLLDAMREYASPEVP
;
A
#
# COMPACT_ATOMS: atom_id res chain seq x y z
N MET A 1 -10.67 16.26 31.12
CA MET A 1 -10.48 14.90 31.70
C MET A 1 -10.80 13.78 30.69
N ALA A 2 -11.72 13.94 29.75
CA ALA A 2 -12.02 12.93 28.73
C ALA A 2 -10.89 12.67 27.72
N ASN A 3 -9.99 13.64 27.51
CA ASN A 3 -8.93 13.53 26.48
C ASN A 3 -7.74 12.68 26.93
N SER A 4 -7.48 12.51 28.23
CA SER A 4 -6.34 11.72 28.74
C SER A 4 -6.58 10.21 28.61
N ALA A 5 -7.78 9.74 28.95
CA ALA A 5 -8.13 8.32 28.85
C ALA A 5 -8.21 7.84 27.39
N ALA A 6 -8.65 8.71 26.47
CA ALA A 6 -8.65 8.40 25.03
C ALA A 6 -7.21 8.30 24.49
N LEU A 7 -6.29 9.16 24.91
CA LEU A 7 -4.87 9.11 24.52
C LEU A 7 -4.16 7.88 25.09
N GLU A 8 -4.47 7.48 26.32
CA GLU A 8 -3.94 6.25 26.92
C GLU A 8 -4.44 5.00 26.20
N GLY A 9 -5.72 4.97 25.80
CA GLY A 9 -6.28 3.88 25.01
C GLY A 9 -5.65 3.79 23.62
N ILE A 10 -5.40 4.91 22.94
CA ILE A 10 -4.75 4.98 21.64
C ILE A 10 -3.29 4.49 21.73
N ASN A 11 -2.55 4.92 22.74
CA ASN A 11 -1.17 4.49 22.96
C ASN A 11 -1.10 2.99 23.28
N GLY A 12 -2.00 2.47 24.11
CA GLY A 12 -2.08 1.02 24.39
C GLY A 12 -2.36 0.19 23.14
N LEU A 13 -3.23 0.64 22.24
CA LEU A 13 -3.50 -0.04 20.97
C LEU A 13 -2.27 -0.06 20.05
N ARG A 14 -1.47 1.00 20.03
CA ARG A 14 -0.23 1.05 19.24
C ARG A 14 0.82 0.07 19.73
N GLU A 15 0.96 -0.08 21.05
CA GLU A 15 1.95 -0.95 21.67
C GLU A 15 1.71 -2.44 21.40
N ILE A 16 0.45 -2.86 21.23
CA ILE A 16 0.10 -4.27 20.98
C ILE A 16 0.03 -4.63 19.49
N ARG A 17 0.01 -3.63 18.59
CA ARG A 17 -0.04 -3.89 17.15
C ARG A 17 1.30 -4.43 16.67
N ARG A 18 1.24 -5.52 15.93
CA ARG A 18 2.40 -6.09 15.23
C ARG A 18 2.12 -6.15 13.74
N SER A 19 3.06 -5.67 12.95
CA SER A 19 2.93 -5.77 11.51
C SER A 19 3.11 -7.21 11.02
N PRO A 20 2.46 -7.60 9.93
CA PRO A 20 2.48 -8.98 9.42
C PRO A 20 3.88 -9.52 9.11
N ALA A 21 4.84 -8.66 8.73
CA ALA A 21 6.21 -9.06 8.46
C ALA A 21 7.23 -8.60 9.54
N SER A 22 6.77 -8.17 10.72
CA SER A 22 7.64 -7.69 11.80
C SER A 22 8.75 -8.68 12.20
N HIS A 23 8.48 -9.98 12.13
CA HIS A 23 9.45 -11.05 12.41
C HIS A 23 10.55 -11.15 11.35
N LEU A 24 10.39 -10.53 10.18
CA LEU A 24 11.38 -10.45 9.12
C LEU A 24 12.25 -9.18 9.19
N ALA A 25 11.97 -8.23 10.09
CA ALA A 25 12.60 -6.90 10.09
C ALA A 25 14.14 -6.97 10.00
N SER A 26 14.79 -7.78 10.84
CA SER A 26 16.24 -7.96 10.80
C SER A 26 16.74 -8.61 9.51
N ALA A 27 15.96 -9.51 8.92
CA ALA A 27 16.31 -10.15 7.65
C ALA A 27 16.16 -9.18 6.47
N LEU A 28 15.13 -8.32 6.48
CA LEU A 28 14.92 -7.27 5.48
C LEU A 28 16.05 -6.24 5.52
N GLU A 29 16.46 -5.83 6.72
CA GLU A 29 17.59 -4.92 6.91
C GLU A 29 18.90 -5.56 6.42
N ALA A 30 19.21 -6.79 6.85
CA ALA A 30 20.44 -7.51 6.50
C ALA A 30 20.51 -7.87 4.99
N GLY A 31 19.36 -8.12 4.35
CA GLY A 31 19.28 -8.41 2.91
C GLY A 31 19.28 -7.17 2.02
N SER A 32 19.15 -5.98 2.61
CA SER A 32 19.20 -4.72 1.88
C SER A 32 20.63 -4.32 1.56
N VAL A 33 20.85 -3.82 0.34
CA VAL A 33 22.17 -3.37 -0.13
C VAL A 33 22.09 -1.90 -0.48
N GLN A 34 22.64 -1.06 0.38
CA GLN A 34 22.62 0.40 0.20
C GLN A 34 23.22 0.79 -1.15
N GLY A 35 22.54 1.71 -1.85
CA GLY A 35 22.95 2.15 -3.20
C GLY A 35 22.62 1.17 -4.32
N LYS A 36 22.11 -0.04 -4.02
CA LYS A 36 21.66 -1.01 -5.02
C LYS A 36 20.17 -1.33 -4.89
N VAL A 37 19.73 -1.91 -3.78
CA VAL A 37 18.34 -2.24 -3.51
C VAL A 37 18.07 -2.32 -2.01
N VAL A 38 17.00 -1.70 -1.57
CA VAL A 38 16.55 -1.66 -0.17
C VAL A 38 15.13 -2.16 -0.09
N LEU A 39 14.87 -3.06 0.85
CA LEU A 39 13.55 -3.62 1.12
C LEU A 39 13.19 -3.42 2.60
N ALA A 40 12.04 -2.85 2.85
CA ALA A 40 11.51 -2.69 4.19
C ALA A 40 10.01 -2.99 4.23
N GLU A 41 9.50 -3.41 5.38
CA GLU A 41 8.08 -3.29 5.65
C GLU A 41 7.78 -1.84 6.04
N GLY A 42 6.87 -1.21 5.30
CA GLY A 42 6.46 0.17 5.56
C GLY A 42 5.68 0.30 6.89
N PRO A 43 5.51 1.52 7.37
CA PRO A 43 4.71 1.78 8.56
C PRO A 43 3.25 1.34 8.34
N PHE A 44 2.52 1.15 9.44
CA PHE A 44 1.08 0.96 9.37
C PHE A 44 0.41 2.09 8.58
N GLN A 45 -0.59 1.71 7.80
CA GLN A 45 -1.38 2.64 7.01
C GLN A 45 -2.87 2.42 7.28
N THR A 46 -3.65 3.48 7.13
CA THR A 46 -5.10 3.37 7.07
C THR A 46 -5.46 2.98 5.64
N MET A 47 -6.19 1.89 5.49
CA MET A 47 -6.63 1.40 4.19
C MET A 47 -8.13 1.18 4.18
N ALA A 48 -8.82 1.67 3.15
CA ALA A 48 -10.23 1.41 2.91
C ALA A 48 -10.45 0.81 1.52
N GLY A 49 -11.21 -0.27 1.45
CA GLY A 49 -11.81 -0.74 0.21
C GLY A 49 -13.09 0.03 -0.05
N VAL A 50 -13.18 0.68 -1.21
CA VAL A 50 -14.33 1.48 -1.60
C VAL A 50 -14.92 0.89 -2.88
N ARG A 51 -16.24 0.64 -2.86
CA ARG A 51 -17.04 0.35 -4.05
C ARG A 51 -18.08 1.44 -4.23
N VAL A 52 -18.04 2.12 -5.36
CA VAL A 52 -18.96 3.20 -5.72
C VAL A 52 -18.92 3.39 -7.24
N ASP A 53 -20.03 3.79 -7.85
CA ASP A 53 -19.98 4.29 -9.23
C ASP A 53 -19.25 5.66 -9.21
N PRO A 54 -18.08 5.81 -9.84
CA PRO A 54 -17.33 7.06 -9.82
C PRO A 54 -18.05 8.22 -10.55
N LYS A 55 -19.10 7.93 -11.31
CA LYS A 55 -19.91 8.93 -12.04
C LYS A 55 -21.15 9.37 -11.27
N SER A 56 -21.46 8.72 -10.14
CA SER A 56 -22.59 9.07 -9.28
C SER A 56 -22.26 10.30 -8.41
N GLU A 57 -23.30 10.85 -7.77
CA GLU A 57 -23.12 11.92 -6.77
C GLU A 57 -22.29 11.44 -5.58
N GLU A 58 -22.48 10.18 -5.16
CA GLU A 58 -21.70 9.52 -4.10
C GLU A 58 -20.23 9.40 -4.51
N GLY A 59 -19.98 9.00 -5.76
CA GLY A 59 -18.64 8.96 -6.32
C GLY A 59 -17.97 10.34 -6.27
N ALA A 60 -18.70 11.41 -6.57
CA ALA A 60 -18.20 12.77 -6.45
C ALA A 60 -17.90 13.16 -4.99
N ARG A 61 -18.75 12.77 -4.02
CA ARG A 61 -18.50 13.00 -2.60
C ARG A 61 -17.28 12.21 -2.09
N ILE A 62 -17.13 10.95 -2.47
CA ILE A 62 -15.94 10.13 -2.17
C ILE A 62 -14.68 10.76 -2.79
N ALA A 63 -14.76 11.22 -4.04
CA ALA A 63 -13.65 11.93 -4.69
C ALA A 63 -13.26 13.19 -3.94
N ALA A 64 -14.24 13.97 -3.48
CA ALA A 64 -13.97 15.17 -2.66
C ALA A 64 -13.30 14.81 -1.31
N ALA A 65 -13.73 13.72 -0.65
CA ALA A 65 -13.16 13.27 0.62
C ALA A 65 -11.74 12.69 0.50
N THR A 66 -11.35 12.22 -0.69
CA THR A 66 -10.03 11.60 -0.93
C THR A 66 -9.07 12.48 -1.72
N GLY A 67 -9.55 13.59 -2.31
CA GLY A 67 -8.79 14.43 -3.23
C GLY A 67 -8.78 13.92 -4.67
N GLY A 68 -9.64 12.95 -5.03
CA GLY A 68 -9.88 12.46 -6.38
C GLY A 68 -9.91 10.94 -6.49
N LEU A 69 -10.75 10.44 -7.41
CA LEU A 69 -10.79 9.03 -7.80
C LEU A 69 -10.08 8.85 -9.16
N PRO A 70 -9.31 7.77 -9.35
CA PRO A 70 -8.73 7.44 -10.64
C PRO A 70 -9.83 7.05 -11.64
N ALA A 71 -9.69 7.45 -12.90
CA ALA A 71 -10.71 7.23 -13.94
C ALA A 71 -10.51 5.91 -14.71
N ARG A 72 -9.30 5.37 -14.72
CA ARG A 72 -8.94 4.17 -15.50
C ARG A 72 -7.85 3.34 -14.82
N CYS A 73 -7.69 2.12 -15.32
CA CYS A 73 -6.65 1.20 -14.90
C CYS A 73 -5.27 1.85 -14.96
N GLY A 74 -4.49 1.66 -13.93
CA GLY A 74 -3.13 2.18 -13.80
C GLY A 74 -3.03 3.56 -13.16
N GLU A 75 -4.11 4.33 -13.10
CA GLU A 75 -4.09 5.64 -12.47
C GLU A 75 -4.13 5.55 -10.93
N VAL A 76 -3.52 6.55 -10.32
CA VAL A 76 -3.59 6.82 -8.88
C VAL A 76 -4.20 8.20 -8.69
N GLY A 77 -5.28 8.25 -7.93
CA GLY A 77 -5.93 9.49 -7.48
C GLY A 77 -5.50 9.87 -6.07
N GLY A 78 -6.20 10.85 -5.50
CA GLY A 78 -5.99 11.31 -4.13
C GLY A 78 -5.13 12.56 -4.01
N ALA A 79 -5.14 13.15 -2.81
CA ALA A 79 -4.36 14.32 -2.44
C ALA A 79 -4.00 14.30 -0.94
N ASP A 80 -3.16 15.23 -0.49
CA ASP A 80 -2.85 15.49 0.92
C ASP A 80 -2.39 14.25 1.72
N GLY A 81 -1.62 13.37 1.06
CA GLY A 81 -1.10 12.14 1.65
C GLY A 81 -2.07 10.95 1.55
N VAL A 82 -3.24 11.12 0.98
CA VAL A 82 -4.15 10.04 0.60
C VAL A 82 -3.84 9.62 -0.83
N SER A 83 -3.75 8.33 -1.08
CA SER A 83 -3.64 7.73 -2.41
C SER A 83 -4.85 6.85 -2.68
N VAL A 84 -5.45 6.98 -3.85
CA VAL A 84 -6.56 6.13 -4.30
C VAL A 84 -6.09 5.30 -5.47
N LEU A 85 -6.00 4.00 -5.29
CA LEU A 85 -5.51 3.05 -6.28
C LEU A 85 -6.70 2.42 -6.99
N TRP A 86 -6.65 2.40 -8.33
CA TRP A 86 -7.69 1.78 -9.14
C TRP A 86 -7.59 0.24 -9.05
N LEU A 87 -8.66 -0.41 -8.60
CA LEU A 87 -8.76 -1.88 -8.58
C LEU A 87 -9.72 -2.41 -9.64
N GLY A 88 -10.68 -1.59 -10.06
CA GLY A 88 -11.71 -1.91 -11.03
C GLY A 88 -12.56 -0.69 -11.37
N PRO A 89 -13.49 -0.79 -12.33
CA PRO A 89 -14.30 0.35 -12.78
C PRO A 89 -15.09 1.07 -11.67
N SER A 90 -15.41 0.35 -10.60
CA SER A 90 -16.13 0.86 -9.44
C SER A 90 -15.49 0.41 -8.12
N GLU A 91 -14.22 0.01 -8.14
CA GLU A 91 -13.53 -0.53 -6.96
C GLU A 91 -12.17 0.14 -6.77
N PHE A 92 -11.93 0.65 -5.57
CA PHE A 92 -10.75 1.44 -5.24
C PHE A 92 -10.15 1.00 -3.90
N LEU A 93 -8.83 1.07 -3.79
CA LEU A 93 -8.11 0.99 -2.52
C LEU A 93 -7.67 2.39 -2.14
N VAL A 94 -8.24 2.92 -1.08
CA VAL A 94 -7.80 4.18 -0.45
C VAL A 94 -6.71 3.84 0.56
N VAL A 95 -5.57 4.54 0.46
CA VAL A 95 -4.40 4.36 1.34
C VAL A 95 -4.02 5.71 1.89
N ALA A 96 -3.92 5.81 3.22
CA ALA A 96 -3.60 7.03 3.93
C ALA A 96 -2.65 6.75 5.12
N PRO A 97 -2.01 7.79 5.69
CA PRO A 97 -1.20 7.63 6.88
C PRO A 97 -1.98 6.97 8.04
N GLU A 98 -1.28 6.23 8.89
CA GLU A 98 -1.86 5.53 10.05
C GLU A 98 -2.82 6.40 10.88
N LYS A 99 -2.41 7.66 11.14
CA LYS A 99 -3.17 8.62 11.93
C LYS A 99 -4.55 9.01 11.35
N ALA A 100 -4.80 8.69 10.08
CA ALA A 100 -6.10 8.93 9.45
C ALA A 100 -7.17 7.93 9.89
N HIS A 101 -6.78 6.83 10.58
CA HIS A 101 -7.70 5.81 11.06
C HIS A 101 -8.55 6.31 12.22
N ASP A 102 -9.83 5.99 12.19
CA ASP A 102 -10.84 6.47 13.15
C ASP A 102 -10.49 6.08 14.59
N SER A 103 -9.99 4.86 14.82
CA SER A 103 -9.54 4.41 16.15
C SER A 103 -8.29 5.11 16.68
N LEU A 104 -7.59 5.88 15.85
CA LEU A 104 -6.37 6.62 16.18
C LEU A 104 -6.58 8.14 16.19
N GLY A 105 -7.84 8.56 16.20
CA GLY A 105 -8.22 9.97 16.23
C GLY A 105 -8.36 10.63 14.86
N GLY A 106 -8.23 9.86 13.78
CA GLY A 106 -8.63 10.27 12.44
C GLY A 106 -10.14 10.11 12.22
N ASN A 107 -10.59 10.23 10.98
CA ASN A 107 -11.98 10.02 10.60
C ASN A 107 -12.12 9.58 9.13
N LEU A 108 -11.11 8.92 8.58
CA LEU A 108 -11.14 8.60 7.15
C LEU A 108 -12.25 7.61 6.81
N ILE A 109 -12.34 6.51 7.56
CA ILE A 109 -13.34 5.45 7.30
C ILE A 109 -14.75 6.01 7.51
N GLY A 110 -14.97 6.76 8.60
CA GLY A 110 -16.25 7.43 8.89
C GLY A 110 -16.63 8.42 7.79
N SER A 111 -15.73 9.28 7.37
CA SER A 111 -15.97 10.26 6.30
C SER A 111 -16.31 9.60 4.95
N LEU A 112 -15.64 8.50 4.59
CA LEU A 112 -15.95 7.76 3.38
C LEU A 112 -17.32 7.07 3.48
N THR A 113 -17.65 6.52 4.65
CA THR A 113 -18.95 5.89 4.90
C THR A 113 -20.08 6.92 4.83
N GLU A 114 -19.90 8.09 5.42
CA GLU A 114 -20.85 9.20 5.35
C GLU A 114 -21.01 9.73 3.90
N ALA A 115 -19.90 9.84 3.15
CA ALA A 115 -19.92 10.26 1.76
C ALA A 115 -20.67 9.26 0.86
N LEU A 116 -20.57 7.96 1.13
CA LEU A 116 -21.35 6.93 0.45
C LEU A 116 -22.83 7.00 0.82
N GLY A 117 -23.17 7.19 2.12
CA GLY A 117 -24.54 7.19 2.61
C GLY A 117 -25.25 5.85 2.37
N ASP A 118 -26.52 5.93 1.99
CA ASP A 118 -27.37 4.76 1.70
C ASP A 118 -27.29 4.30 0.23
N ALA A 119 -26.36 4.84 -0.56
CA ALA A 119 -26.23 4.49 -1.97
C ALA A 119 -25.68 3.06 -2.16
N PRO A 120 -25.98 2.43 -3.31
CA PRO A 120 -25.37 1.14 -3.66
C PRO A 120 -23.86 1.24 -3.71
N GLY A 121 -23.18 0.50 -2.82
CA GLY A 121 -21.74 0.53 -2.72
C GLY A 121 -21.25 -0.06 -1.41
N GLN A 122 -19.98 0.18 -1.10
CA GLN A 122 -19.37 -0.34 0.11
C GLN A 122 -18.15 0.48 0.51
N VAL A 123 -17.98 0.71 1.80
CA VAL A 123 -16.74 1.15 2.43
C VAL A 123 -16.36 0.13 3.49
N VAL A 124 -15.15 -0.43 3.38
CA VAL A 124 -14.66 -1.47 4.31
C VAL A 124 -13.29 -1.07 4.80
N ASP A 125 -13.07 -1.11 6.12
CA ASP A 125 -11.75 -0.97 6.71
C ASP A 125 -10.89 -2.19 6.35
N LEU A 126 -9.81 -1.95 5.63
CA LEU A 126 -8.82 -2.96 5.20
C LEU A 126 -7.46 -2.75 5.85
N SER A 127 -7.34 -1.87 6.87
CA SER A 127 -6.06 -1.50 7.50
C SER A 127 -5.31 -2.69 8.11
N ALA A 128 -6.03 -3.72 8.56
CA ALA A 128 -5.44 -4.97 9.06
C ALA A 128 -5.37 -6.09 8.00
N ASN A 129 -5.95 -5.89 6.82
CA ASN A 129 -6.02 -6.92 5.79
C ASN A 129 -4.76 -7.00 4.92
N ARG A 130 -4.02 -5.91 4.81
CA ARG A 130 -2.82 -5.79 3.99
C ARG A 130 -1.65 -5.25 4.80
N THR A 131 -0.44 -5.59 4.35
CA THR A 131 0.77 -4.86 4.72
C THR A 131 1.33 -4.14 3.51
N THR A 132 2.38 -3.34 3.72
CA THR A 132 3.08 -2.62 2.66
C THR A 132 4.55 -3.01 2.69
N PHE A 133 5.08 -3.51 1.58
CA PHE A 133 6.52 -3.57 1.37
C PHE A 133 6.95 -2.37 0.54
N GLU A 134 8.03 -1.73 0.95
CA GLU A 134 8.70 -0.66 0.21
C GLU A 134 10.00 -1.21 -0.37
N LEU A 135 10.10 -1.23 -1.69
CA LEU A 135 11.28 -1.67 -2.44
C LEU A 135 11.84 -0.48 -3.22
N SER A 136 13.10 -0.16 -3.02
CA SER A 136 13.71 1.01 -3.64
C SER A 136 15.17 0.78 -4.04
N GLY A 137 15.65 1.63 -4.95
CA GLY A 137 17.02 1.63 -5.47
C GLY A 137 17.12 1.20 -6.93
N PRO A 138 18.29 1.41 -7.57
CA PRO A 138 18.47 1.18 -9.01
C PRO A 138 18.21 -0.26 -9.46
N ARG A 139 18.26 -1.24 -8.54
CA ARG A 139 17.97 -2.65 -8.84
C ARG A 139 16.55 -3.08 -8.47
N ALA A 140 15.73 -2.22 -7.87
CA ALA A 140 14.37 -2.56 -7.44
C ALA A 140 13.51 -3.12 -8.58
N ARG A 141 13.55 -2.50 -9.76
CA ARG A 141 12.84 -3.00 -10.94
C ARG A 141 13.30 -4.39 -11.33
N ALA A 142 14.60 -4.63 -11.41
CA ALA A 142 15.16 -5.92 -11.80
C ALA A 142 14.82 -7.03 -10.80
N VAL A 143 14.67 -6.71 -9.50
CA VAL A 143 14.14 -7.66 -8.50
C VAL A 143 12.70 -8.05 -8.84
N LEU A 144 11.85 -7.07 -9.14
CA LEU A 144 10.43 -7.33 -9.47
C LEU A 144 10.29 -8.10 -10.80
N GLU A 145 11.09 -7.81 -11.81
CA GLU A 145 11.08 -8.47 -13.11
C GLU A 145 11.32 -9.99 -13.03
N LYS A 146 11.87 -10.50 -11.93
CA LYS A 146 12.05 -11.94 -11.71
C LYS A 146 10.75 -12.71 -11.49
N GLY A 147 9.68 -12.04 -11.09
CA GLY A 147 8.42 -12.72 -10.79
C GLY A 147 7.18 -11.85 -10.92
N CYS A 148 7.27 -10.72 -11.61
CA CYS A 148 6.14 -9.86 -11.93
C CYS A 148 5.83 -9.95 -13.43
N ALA A 149 4.58 -10.26 -13.76
CA ALA A 149 4.15 -10.42 -15.16
C ALA A 149 3.85 -9.08 -15.87
N VAL A 150 3.80 -7.97 -15.13
CA VAL A 150 3.55 -6.64 -15.71
C VAL A 150 4.82 -6.12 -16.37
N ASP A 151 4.66 -5.43 -17.51
CA ASP A 151 5.77 -4.69 -18.12
C ASP A 151 6.18 -3.51 -17.22
N LEU A 152 7.29 -3.68 -16.50
CA LEU A 152 7.86 -2.69 -15.59
C LEU A 152 8.80 -1.70 -16.27
N HIS A 153 8.87 -1.73 -17.62
CA HIS A 153 9.69 -0.80 -18.36
C HIS A 153 9.26 0.66 -18.06
N PRO A 154 10.19 1.61 -17.85
CA PRO A 154 9.87 2.99 -17.47
C PRO A 154 8.91 3.74 -18.42
N ARG A 155 8.78 3.29 -19.67
CA ARG A 155 7.81 3.84 -20.63
C ARG A 155 6.38 3.34 -20.39
N SER A 156 6.22 2.16 -19.82
CA SER A 156 4.93 1.50 -19.58
C SER A 156 4.47 1.68 -18.14
N PHE A 157 5.40 1.60 -17.18
CA PHE A 157 5.12 1.70 -15.75
C PHE A 157 5.85 2.92 -15.18
N THR A 158 5.17 4.07 -15.22
CA THR A 158 5.71 5.37 -14.79
C THR A 158 5.40 5.64 -13.31
N PRO A 159 6.13 6.55 -12.64
CA PRO A 159 5.75 7.01 -11.30
C PRO A 159 4.29 7.49 -11.25
N GLY A 160 3.55 7.14 -10.20
CA GLY A 160 2.11 7.39 -10.09
C GLY A 160 1.23 6.32 -10.74
N THR A 161 1.80 5.23 -11.25
CA THR A 161 1.03 4.07 -11.74
C THR A 161 0.82 3.04 -10.63
N ALA A 162 -0.37 2.45 -10.55
CA ALA A 162 -0.67 1.31 -9.68
C ALA A 162 -1.53 0.27 -10.40
N LEU A 163 -1.20 -1.01 -10.25
CA LEU A 163 -1.87 -2.13 -10.90
C LEU A 163 -2.08 -3.30 -9.94
N ASN A 164 -3.20 -4.00 -10.11
CA ASN A 164 -3.35 -5.35 -9.58
C ASN A 164 -2.52 -6.31 -10.45
N THR A 165 -1.61 -7.04 -9.81
CA THR A 165 -0.74 -8.01 -10.47
C THR A 165 -0.34 -9.14 -9.51
N GLU A 166 0.57 -9.98 -9.95
CA GLU A 166 1.23 -10.98 -9.12
C GLU A 166 2.75 -10.71 -9.07
N VAL A 167 3.32 -10.92 -7.88
CA VAL A 167 4.77 -10.94 -7.67
C VAL A 167 5.11 -12.20 -6.90
N GLY A 168 5.97 -13.05 -7.47
CA GLY A 168 6.28 -14.35 -6.88
C GLY A 168 5.04 -15.26 -6.73
N ASN A 169 4.09 -15.18 -7.67
CA ASN A 169 2.79 -15.88 -7.64
C ASN A 169 1.84 -15.43 -6.50
N ILE A 170 2.13 -14.27 -5.88
CA ILE A 170 1.26 -13.70 -4.84
C ILE A 170 0.52 -12.50 -5.42
N PRO A 171 -0.82 -12.46 -5.30
CA PRO A 171 -1.61 -11.30 -5.70
C PRO A 171 -1.25 -10.06 -4.85
N VAL A 172 -0.88 -8.98 -5.52
CA VAL A 172 -0.52 -7.71 -4.91
C VAL A 172 -1.13 -6.54 -5.67
N VAL A 173 -1.36 -5.43 -5.00
CA VAL A 173 -1.41 -4.13 -5.67
C VAL A 173 0.03 -3.63 -5.72
N LEU A 174 0.53 -3.36 -6.91
CA LEU A 174 1.87 -2.82 -7.14
C LEU A 174 1.74 -1.35 -7.55
N GLN A 175 2.37 -0.46 -6.79
CA GLN A 175 2.42 0.97 -7.06
C GLN A 175 3.86 1.41 -7.31
N LYS A 176 4.10 2.18 -8.36
CA LYS A 176 5.37 2.88 -8.58
C LYS A 176 5.28 4.28 -7.96
N THR A 177 6.05 4.52 -6.91
CA THR A 177 6.03 5.77 -6.15
C THR A 177 7.09 6.78 -6.58
N GLY A 178 8.12 6.31 -7.27
CA GLY A 178 9.22 7.12 -7.82
C GLY A 178 9.93 6.38 -8.93
N GLU A 179 10.97 6.95 -9.50
CA GLU A 179 11.69 6.33 -10.63
C GLU A 179 12.25 4.94 -10.28
N GLU A 180 12.75 4.80 -9.07
CA GLU A 180 13.37 3.57 -8.54
C GLU A 180 12.67 3.07 -7.27
N SER A 181 11.41 3.46 -7.04
CA SER A 181 10.69 3.16 -5.81
C SER A 181 9.32 2.55 -6.08
N PHE A 182 9.02 1.47 -5.37
CA PHE A 182 7.79 0.72 -5.49
C PHE A 182 7.20 0.41 -4.12
N ARG A 183 5.87 0.34 -4.06
CA ARG A 183 5.11 -0.22 -2.94
C ARG A 183 4.33 -1.43 -3.40
N LEU A 184 4.40 -2.48 -2.61
CA LEU A 184 3.64 -3.70 -2.81
C LEU A 184 2.66 -3.86 -1.64
N PHE A 185 1.40 -4.10 -1.95
CA PHE A 185 0.33 -4.27 -0.96
C PHE A 185 -0.22 -5.71 -1.01
N PRO A 186 0.53 -6.72 -0.53
CA PRO A 186 0.00 -8.07 -0.39
C PRO A 186 -1.06 -8.13 0.70
N ARG A 187 -1.90 -9.17 0.70
CA ARG A 187 -2.68 -9.50 1.89
C ARG A 187 -1.75 -9.91 3.03
N ALA A 188 -2.11 -9.58 4.26
CA ALA A 188 -1.32 -9.84 5.46
C ALA A 188 -0.88 -11.31 5.59
N SER A 189 -1.74 -12.26 5.17
CA SER A 189 -1.42 -13.70 5.20
C SER A 189 -0.29 -14.13 4.25
N PHE A 190 0.05 -13.30 3.27
CA PHE A 190 1.16 -13.57 2.34
C PHE A 190 2.43 -12.79 2.68
N ALA A 191 2.43 -12.01 3.75
CA ALA A 191 3.55 -11.13 4.09
C ALA A 191 4.87 -11.89 4.29
N ASP A 192 4.85 -13.00 5.04
CA ASP A 192 6.05 -13.82 5.27
C ASP A 192 6.61 -14.38 3.95
N PHE A 193 5.74 -14.99 3.16
CA PHE A 193 6.17 -15.59 1.88
C PHE A 193 6.75 -14.54 0.94
N LEU A 194 6.03 -13.44 0.71
CA LEU A 194 6.47 -12.39 -0.22
C LEU A 194 7.74 -11.70 0.27
N GLY A 195 7.87 -11.42 1.58
CA GLY A 195 9.08 -10.85 2.15
C GLY A 195 10.30 -11.74 1.92
N ARG A 196 10.17 -13.06 2.14
CA ARG A 196 11.25 -14.03 1.88
C ARG A 196 11.56 -14.17 0.39
N TRP A 197 10.54 -14.18 -0.46
CA TRP A 197 10.72 -14.24 -1.92
C TRP A 197 11.49 -13.02 -2.43
N LEU A 198 11.13 -11.81 -1.97
CA LEU A 198 11.84 -10.59 -2.33
C LEU A 198 13.29 -10.62 -1.85
N LEU A 199 13.55 -11.07 -0.61
CA LEU A 199 14.91 -11.25 -0.10
C LEU A 199 15.73 -12.23 -0.96
N ASP A 200 15.13 -13.34 -1.37
CA ASP A 200 15.81 -14.30 -2.25
C ASP A 200 16.11 -13.67 -3.63
N ALA A 201 15.15 -12.96 -4.19
CA ALA A 201 15.32 -12.24 -5.45
C ALA A 201 16.39 -11.12 -5.40
N MET A 202 16.72 -10.62 -4.20
CA MET A 202 17.77 -9.59 -3.99
C MET A 202 19.17 -10.17 -3.81
N ARG A 203 19.33 -11.48 -3.55
CA ARG A 203 20.62 -12.09 -3.16
C ARG A 203 21.76 -11.82 -4.13
N GLU A 204 21.51 -11.81 -5.44
CA GLU A 204 22.56 -11.56 -6.43
C GLU A 204 23.20 -10.18 -6.28
N TYR A 205 22.46 -9.18 -5.75
CA TYR A 205 22.97 -7.82 -5.55
C TYR A 205 23.80 -7.67 -4.28
N ALA A 206 23.68 -8.61 -3.34
CA ALA A 206 24.50 -8.70 -2.13
C ALA A 206 25.85 -9.38 -2.37
N SER A 207 25.97 -10.18 -3.46
CA SER A 207 27.24 -10.82 -3.79
C SER A 207 28.26 -9.79 -4.28
N PRO A 208 29.57 -9.94 -3.95
CA PRO A 208 30.61 -9.15 -4.56
C PRO A 208 30.57 -9.36 -6.09
N GLU A 209 30.70 -8.28 -6.84
CA GLU A 209 30.78 -8.37 -8.29
C GLU A 209 31.97 -9.29 -8.65
N VAL A 210 31.70 -10.34 -9.38
CA VAL A 210 32.75 -11.16 -9.97
C VAL A 210 33.38 -10.31 -11.07
N PRO A 211 34.70 -10.02 -11.02
CA PRO A 211 35.37 -9.15 -11.97
C PRO A 211 35.37 -9.72 -13.39
#